data_57dd4265351d613995a33ad8870fa96c
#
_entry.id   57dd4265351d613995a33ad8870fa96c
#
_cell.length_a   1.000
_cell.length_b   1.000
_cell.length_c   1.000
_cell.angle_alpha   90.00
_cell.angle_beta   90.00
_cell.angle_gamma   90.00
#
_symmetry.space_group_name_H-M   'P 1'
#
loop_
_entity.id
_entity.type
_entity.pdbx_description
1 polymer ?
#
loop_
_entity_poly.entity_id
_entity_poly.type
_entity_poly.pdbx_seq_one_letter_code
_entity_poly.pdbx_strand_id
1 'polypeptide(L)'
;MLYTIAVLAHVLFFLTLGSLHYRRKVEAIQDPKKRAEYTLPLVQGIFRKILKTAHVTVEVEGMENLSSIPKDEGVLFVGNHRSYFDVIIAYTLVDRPTGFIAKAEIEKIRPLKRWMDELGCLFMDRNNLKQSLKVIITAIKQVREGQSIWIYPEGTRSEGATALDMETFKEGSFKVAEKTGCK
;
A
#
# COMPACT_ATOMS: atom_id res chain seq x y z
N MET A 1 9.45 21.18 -12.88
CA MET A 1 10.77 20.90 -12.28
C MET A 1 10.83 21.24 -10.80
N LEU A 2 10.49 22.44 -10.35
CA LEU A 2 10.55 22.84 -8.93
C LEU A 2 9.70 21.96 -8.01
N TYR A 3 8.45 21.67 -8.39
CA TYR A 3 7.56 20.78 -7.62
C TYR A 3 8.07 19.34 -7.51
N THR A 4 8.68 18.82 -8.56
CA THR A 4 9.29 17.47 -8.54
C THR A 4 10.42 17.41 -7.52
N ILE A 5 11.27 18.44 -7.50
CA ILE A 5 12.37 18.55 -6.51
C ILE A 5 11.81 18.64 -5.09
N ALA A 6 10.77 19.44 -4.87
CA ALA A 6 10.13 19.57 -3.57
C ALA A 6 9.51 18.25 -3.09
N VAL A 7 8.83 17.51 -3.97
CA VAL A 7 8.28 16.17 -3.66
C VAL A 7 9.40 15.21 -3.30
N LEU A 8 10.47 15.15 -4.10
CA LEU A 8 11.62 14.28 -3.81
C LEU A 8 12.28 14.63 -2.49
N ALA A 9 12.41 15.92 -2.16
CA ALA A 9 12.94 16.39 -0.88
C ALA A 9 12.07 15.92 0.30
N HIS A 10 10.73 15.99 0.20
CA HIS A 10 9.83 15.47 1.23
C HIS A 10 9.98 13.96 1.41
N VAL A 11 10.04 13.20 0.32
CA VAL A 11 10.24 11.74 0.36
C VAL A 11 11.59 11.41 1.02
N LEU A 12 12.67 12.04 0.57
CA LEU A 12 14.01 11.79 1.08
C LEU A 12 14.13 12.16 2.57
N PHE A 13 13.59 13.31 2.98
CA PHE A 13 13.55 13.73 4.38
C PHE A 13 12.81 12.70 5.25
N PHE A 14 11.64 12.23 4.81
CA PHE A 14 10.87 11.24 5.55
C PHE A 14 11.60 9.89 5.64
N LEU A 15 12.17 9.40 4.56
CA LEU A 15 12.89 8.14 4.53
C LEU A 15 14.19 8.15 5.35
N THR A 16 14.75 9.34 5.63
CA THR A 16 16.01 9.50 6.39
C THR A 16 15.77 10.07 7.78
N LEU A 17 15.76 11.40 7.93
CA LEU A 17 15.67 12.09 9.21
C LEU A 17 14.31 11.87 9.90
N GLY A 18 13.23 11.90 9.15
CA GLY A 18 11.88 11.64 9.69
C GLY A 18 11.76 10.24 10.28
N SER A 19 12.38 9.25 9.65
CA SER A 19 12.35 7.88 10.14
C SER A 19 13.07 7.71 11.49
N LEU A 20 14.14 8.45 11.73
CA LEU A 20 14.90 8.39 12.99
C LEU A 20 14.05 8.80 14.20
N HIS A 21 13.18 9.80 14.04
CA HIS A 21 12.32 10.30 15.12
C HIS A 21 11.28 9.26 15.56
N TYR A 22 10.66 8.57 14.60
CA TYR A 22 9.58 7.60 14.90
C TYR A 22 10.07 6.19 15.18
N ARG A 23 11.28 5.88 14.76
CA ARG A 23 11.87 4.54 14.78
C ARG A 23 11.73 3.83 16.12
N ARG A 24 12.17 4.46 17.21
CA ARG A 24 12.16 3.86 18.56
C ARG A 24 10.74 3.49 19.00
N LYS A 25 9.76 4.33 18.67
CA LYS A 25 8.35 4.10 19.04
C LYS A 25 7.75 2.96 18.24
N VAL A 26 7.99 2.93 16.94
CA VAL A 26 7.49 1.88 16.03
C VAL A 26 8.10 0.53 16.39
N GLU A 27 9.42 0.45 16.59
CA GLU A 27 10.14 -0.78 16.95
C GLU A 27 9.76 -1.34 18.33
N ALA A 28 9.28 -0.50 19.24
CA ALA A 28 8.80 -0.93 20.55
C ALA A 28 7.44 -1.68 20.50
N ILE A 29 6.67 -1.49 19.42
CA ILE A 29 5.38 -2.15 19.25
C ILE A 29 5.62 -3.57 18.69
N GLN A 30 5.40 -4.60 19.51
CA GLN A 30 5.66 -5.99 19.12
C GLN A 30 4.55 -6.56 18.21
N ASP A 31 3.30 -6.16 18.44
CA ASP A 31 2.16 -6.62 17.65
C ASP A 31 2.17 -5.97 16.25
N PRO A 32 2.20 -6.76 15.15
CA PRO A 32 2.28 -6.23 13.79
C PRO A 32 1.07 -5.36 13.40
N LYS A 33 -0.14 -5.72 13.84
CA LYS A 33 -1.36 -4.97 13.53
C LYS A 33 -1.34 -3.61 14.23
N LYS A 34 -1.04 -3.58 15.53
CA LYS A 34 -0.89 -2.33 16.29
C LYS A 34 0.23 -1.45 15.75
N ARG A 35 1.30 -2.06 15.24
CA ARG A 35 2.40 -1.36 14.59
C ARG A 35 1.93 -0.68 13.31
N ALA A 36 1.17 -1.39 12.47
CA ALA A 36 0.57 -0.82 11.27
C ALA A 36 -0.46 0.28 11.59
N GLU A 37 -1.28 0.10 12.64
CA GLU A 37 -2.21 1.13 13.14
C GLU A 37 -1.49 2.42 13.57
N TYR A 38 -0.35 2.30 14.24
CA TYR A 38 0.46 3.45 14.63
C TYR A 38 1.18 4.10 13.45
N THR A 39 1.65 3.30 12.48
CA THR A 39 2.46 3.75 11.35
C THR A 39 1.61 4.41 10.26
N LEU A 40 0.40 3.92 10.04
CA LEU A 40 -0.49 4.39 8.97
C LEU A 40 -0.72 5.92 9.00
N PRO A 41 -1.13 6.55 10.10
CA PRO A 41 -1.36 8.00 10.14
C PRO A 41 -0.09 8.82 9.90
N LEU A 42 1.10 8.31 10.24
CA LEU A 42 2.38 8.96 9.94
C LEU A 42 2.62 9.01 8.44
N VAL A 43 2.46 7.85 7.76
CA VAL A 43 2.61 7.75 6.30
C VAL A 43 1.55 8.58 5.58
N GLN A 44 0.30 8.52 6.03
CA GLN A 44 -0.78 9.35 5.49
C GLN A 44 -0.48 10.85 5.57
N GLY A 45 0.06 11.31 6.70
CA GLY A 45 0.45 12.72 6.88
C GLY A 45 1.50 13.17 5.86
N ILE A 46 2.48 12.32 5.58
CA ILE A 46 3.50 12.60 4.55
C ILE A 46 2.88 12.57 3.14
N PHE A 47 2.04 11.58 2.84
CA PHE A 47 1.44 11.45 1.51
C PHE A 47 0.48 12.61 1.21
N ARG A 48 -0.29 13.09 2.20
CA ARG A 48 -1.09 14.32 2.03
C ARG A 48 -0.22 15.54 1.76
N LYS A 49 0.95 15.66 2.40
CA LYS A 49 1.90 16.75 2.08
C LYS A 49 2.45 16.63 0.66
N ILE A 50 2.79 15.42 0.21
CA ILE A 50 3.25 15.16 -1.15
C ILE A 50 2.17 15.57 -2.17
N LEU A 51 0.92 15.12 -1.99
CA LEU A 51 -0.20 15.48 -2.87
C LEU A 51 -0.40 16.99 -2.92
N LYS A 52 -0.38 17.65 -1.77
CA LYS A 52 -0.48 19.13 -1.70
C LYS A 52 0.66 19.82 -2.44
N THR A 53 1.90 19.38 -2.25
CA THR A 53 3.08 19.94 -2.93
C THR A 53 3.05 19.70 -4.43
N ALA A 54 2.51 18.58 -4.86
CA ALA A 54 2.32 18.23 -6.27
C ALA A 54 1.09 18.89 -6.91
N HIS A 55 0.30 19.66 -6.14
CA HIS A 55 -0.98 20.27 -6.57
C HIS A 55 -1.97 19.22 -7.11
N VAL A 56 -1.99 18.03 -6.51
CA VAL A 56 -2.94 16.97 -6.85
C VAL A 56 -4.20 17.16 -6.04
N THR A 57 -5.33 17.29 -6.72
CA THR A 57 -6.68 17.22 -6.13
C THR A 57 -7.19 15.79 -6.28
N VAL A 58 -7.76 15.24 -5.21
CA VAL A 58 -8.35 13.90 -5.20
C VAL A 58 -9.85 14.05 -5.00
N GLU A 59 -10.62 13.61 -5.98
CA GLU A 59 -12.07 13.47 -5.88
C GLU A 59 -12.38 12.01 -5.59
N VAL A 60 -13.25 11.75 -4.61
CA VAL A 60 -13.55 10.41 -4.14
C VAL A 60 -15.04 10.20 -4.10
N GLU A 61 -15.49 9.13 -4.70
CA GLU A 61 -16.89 8.69 -4.68
C GLU A 61 -16.98 7.32 -3.99
N GLY A 62 -18.09 7.03 -3.31
CA GLY A 62 -18.38 5.71 -2.75
C GLY A 62 -17.65 5.39 -1.42
N MET A 63 -17.09 6.39 -0.71
CA MET A 63 -16.41 6.16 0.58
C MET A 63 -17.34 5.57 1.65
N GLU A 64 -18.65 5.78 1.54
CA GLU A 64 -19.67 5.17 2.39
C GLU A 64 -19.63 3.63 2.34
N ASN A 65 -19.24 3.05 1.20
CA ASN A 65 -19.10 1.59 1.06
C ASN A 65 -17.99 1.06 1.96
N LEU A 66 -16.85 1.77 2.05
CA LEU A 66 -15.76 1.40 2.93
C LEU A 66 -16.13 1.60 4.41
N SER A 67 -16.81 2.70 4.71
CA SER A 67 -17.24 3.05 6.07
C SER A 67 -18.25 2.05 6.66
N SER A 68 -18.96 1.31 5.81
CA SER A 68 -19.91 0.27 6.22
C SER A 68 -19.23 -1.03 6.69
N ILE A 69 -17.94 -1.20 6.45
CA ILE A 69 -17.18 -2.41 6.83
C ILE A 69 -16.52 -2.18 8.19
N PRO A 70 -16.68 -3.08 9.18
CA PRO A 70 -16.01 -2.98 10.46
C PRO A 70 -14.48 -2.80 10.31
N LYS A 71 -13.88 -1.93 11.12
CA LYS A 71 -12.46 -1.57 10.98
C LYS A 71 -11.47 -2.67 11.35
N ASP A 72 -11.94 -3.66 12.09
CA ASP A 72 -11.20 -4.85 12.48
C ASP A 72 -11.29 -6.00 11.45
N GLU A 73 -12.17 -5.86 10.44
CA GLU A 73 -12.23 -6.79 9.32
C GLU A 73 -11.16 -6.46 8.26
N GLY A 74 -10.43 -7.50 7.83
CA GLY A 74 -9.51 -7.39 6.72
C GLY A 74 -10.24 -7.31 5.38
N VAL A 75 -9.83 -6.36 4.54
CA VAL A 75 -10.40 -6.11 3.21
C VAL A 75 -9.35 -6.35 2.14
N LEU A 76 -9.74 -6.91 1.00
CA LEU A 76 -8.92 -6.91 -0.20
C LEU A 76 -9.29 -5.71 -1.07
N PHE A 77 -8.45 -4.70 -1.07
CA PHE A 77 -8.55 -3.60 -2.01
C PHE A 77 -7.94 -3.98 -3.36
N VAL A 78 -8.69 -3.74 -4.41
CA VAL A 78 -8.26 -4.02 -5.80
C VAL A 78 -8.39 -2.73 -6.61
N GLY A 79 -7.35 -2.37 -7.33
CA GLY A 79 -7.35 -1.17 -8.17
C GLY A 79 -6.59 -1.39 -9.47
N ASN A 80 -6.90 -0.62 -10.49
CA ASN A 80 -6.03 -0.47 -11.66
C ASN A 80 -4.79 0.36 -11.32
N HIS A 81 -3.70 0.18 -12.07
CA HIS A 81 -2.42 0.82 -11.76
C HIS A 81 -1.87 1.58 -12.95
N ARG A 82 -1.70 2.90 -12.80
CA ARG A 82 -1.18 3.78 -13.86
C ARG A 82 0.01 4.62 -13.40
N SER A 83 0.08 4.92 -12.10
CA SER A 83 1.04 5.88 -11.57
C SER A 83 1.58 5.47 -10.21
N TYR A 84 2.72 5.99 -9.83
CA TYR A 84 3.17 5.94 -8.42
C TYR A 84 2.23 6.71 -7.48
N PHE A 85 1.48 7.69 -8.01
CA PHE A 85 0.49 8.43 -7.25
C PHE A 85 -0.68 7.57 -6.79
N ASP A 86 -1.01 6.48 -7.50
CA ASP A 86 -2.09 5.57 -7.08
C ASP A 86 -1.85 5.02 -5.68
N VAL A 87 -0.60 4.62 -5.37
CA VAL A 87 -0.23 4.14 -4.03
C VAL A 87 -0.34 5.26 -2.99
N ILE A 88 0.12 6.47 -3.34
CA ILE A 88 0.06 7.64 -2.45
C ILE A 88 -1.39 8.00 -2.14
N ILE A 89 -2.24 8.08 -3.16
CA ILE A 89 -3.66 8.37 -3.03
C ILE A 89 -4.35 7.28 -2.22
N ALA A 90 -4.17 6.00 -2.57
CA ALA A 90 -4.76 4.87 -1.89
C ALA A 90 -4.48 4.89 -0.38
N TYR A 91 -3.23 5.12 0.02
CA TYR A 91 -2.90 5.25 1.45
C TYR A 91 -3.60 6.42 2.14
N THR A 92 -3.91 7.52 1.44
CA THR A 92 -4.65 8.64 2.06
C THR A 92 -6.14 8.36 2.26
N LEU A 93 -6.67 7.34 1.59
CA LEU A 93 -8.09 6.98 1.60
C LEU A 93 -8.41 5.82 2.55
N VAL A 94 -7.48 4.89 2.78
CA VAL A 94 -7.74 3.76 3.69
C VAL A 94 -7.85 4.23 5.14
N ASP A 95 -8.81 3.66 5.86
CA ASP A 95 -9.12 4.00 7.26
C ASP A 95 -8.68 2.92 8.27
N ARG A 96 -7.94 1.92 7.78
CA ARG A 96 -7.52 0.73 8.51
C ARG A 96 -6.13 0.26 8.10
N PRO A 97 -5.42 -0.54 8.94
CA PRO A 97 -4.13 -1.12 8.57
C PRO A 97 -4.19 -1.82 7.23
N THR A 98 -3.41 -1.34 6.27
CA THR A 98 -3.41 -1.85 4.90
C THR A 98 -1.98 -2.01 4.40
N GLY A 99 -1.61 -3.24 4.03
CA GLY A 99 -0.37 -3.53 3.33
C GLY A 99 -0.59 -3.58 1.82
N PHE A 100 0.46 -3.32 1.04
CA PHE A 100 0.43 -3.45 -0.41
C PHE A 100 1.23 -4.68 -0.86
N ILE A 101 0.77 -5.36 -1.90
CA ILE A 101 1.60 -6.33 -2.61
C ILE A 101 2.45 -5.56 -3.62
N ALA A 102 3.73 -5.44 -3.32
CA ALA A 102 4.70 -4.64 -4.06
C ALA A 102 5.70 -5.52 -4.83
N LYS A 103 6.40 -4.92 -5.78
CA LYS A 103 7.46 -5.59 -6.55
C LYS A 103 8.67 -5.88 -5.66
N ALA A 104 9.24 -7.10 -5.72
CA ALA A 104 10.35 -7.54 -4.89
C ALA A 104 11.59 -6.64 -4.98
N GLU A 105 11.84 -6.01 -6.13
CA GLU A 105 13.01 -5.14 -6.29
C GLU A 105 13.00 -3.90 -5.38
N ILE A 106 11.82 -3.52 -4.86
CA ILE A 106 11.69 -2.41 -3.91
C ILE A 106 12.41 -2.73 -2.58
N GLU A 107 12.57 -4.00 -2.22
CA GLU A 107 13.33 -4.43 -1.03
C GLU A 107 14.78 -3.93 -1.02
N LYS A 108 15.35 -3.64 -2.18
CA LYS A 108 16.71 -3.08 -2.32
C LYS A 108 16.81 -1.66 -1.76
N ILE A 109 15.68 -0.93 -1.68
CA ILE A 109 15.61 0.42 -1.12
C ILE A 109 15.32 0.30 0.39
N ARG A 110 16.33 0.00 1.18
CA ARG A 110 16.22 -0.31 2.62
C ARG A 110 15.36 0.65 3.44
N PRO A 111 15.47 2.00 3.30
CA PRO A 111 14.63 2.91 4.06
C PRO A 111 13.14 2.80 3.72
N LEU A 112 12.82 2.61 2.42
CA LEU A 112 11.45 2.44 1.96
C LEU A 112 10.88 1.08 2.40
N LYS A 113 11.65 -0.01 2.19
CA LYS A 113 11.30 -1.35 2.64
C LYS A 113 10.88 -1.36 4.11
N ARG A 114 11.64 -0.70 4.97
CA ARG A 114 11.33 -0.65 6.40
C ARG A 114 9.92 -0.09 6.66
N TRP A 115 9.56 1.06 6.10
CA TRP A 115 8.22 1.64 6.27
C TRP A 115 7.13 0.74 5.70
N MET A 116 7.43 0.05 4.60
CA MET A 116 6.51 -0.92 4.00
C MET A 116 6.34 -2.16 4.89
N ASP A 117 7.40 -2.67 5.52
CA ASP A 117 7.32 -3.76 6.49
C ASP A 117 6.43 -3.38 7.68
N GLU A 118 6.59 -2.16 8.21
CA GLU A 118 5.79 -1.66 9.34
C GLU A 118 4.29 -1.52 9.02
N LEU A 119 3.95 -1.34 7.74
CA LEU A 119 2.57 -1.32 7.25
C LEU A 119 2.05 -2.71 6.84
N GLY A 120 2.89 -3.76 6.96
CA GLY A 120 2.53 -5.12 6.57
C GLY A 120 2.50 -5.35 5.06
N CYS A 121 3.26 -4.57 4.29
CA CYS A 121 3.42 -4.81 2.85
C CYS A 121 4.14 -6.13 2.58
N LEU A 122 3.80 -6.73 1.45
CA LEU A 122 4.38 -7.97 0.97
C LEU A 122 5.12 -7.73 -0.34
N PHE A 123 6.27 -8.37 -0.52
CA PHE A 123 7.10 -8.21 -1.71
C PHE A 123 7.03 -9.45 -2.57
N MET A 124 6.65 -9.28 -3.83
CA MET A 124 6.39 -10.37 -4.76
C MET A 124 7.37 -10.34 -5.93
N ASP A 125 8.10 -11.43 -6.11
CA ASP A 125 8.83 -11.72 -7.33
C ASP A 125 7.89 -12.43 -8.32
N ARG A 126 7.43 -11.72 -9.32
CA ARG A 126 6.45 -12.20 -10.30
C ARG A 126 7.01 -13.25 -11.26
N ASN A 127 8.34 -13.36 -11.34
CA ASN A 127 9.03 -14.36 -12.14
C ASN A 127 9.23 -15.67 -11.38
N ASN A 128 8.94 -15.69 -10.07
CA ASN A 128 9.08 -16.86 -9.21
C ASN A 128 7.71 -17.29 -8.68
N LEU A 129 7.09 -18.26 -9.35
CA LEU A 129 5.76 -18.78 -9.01
C LEU A 129 5.68 -19.28 -7.56
N LYS A 130 6.73 -19.97 -7.08
CA LYS A 130 6.76 -20.51 -5.70
C LYS A 130 6.78 -19.38 -4.66
N GLN A 131 7.53 -18.32 -4.92
CA GLN A 131 7.59 -17.14 -4.06
C GLN A 131 6.29 -16.35 -4.12
N SER A 132 5.72 -16.14 -5.30
CA SER A 132 4.42 -15.48 -5.48
C SER A 132 3.31 -16.21 -4.73
N LEU A 133 3.28 -17.55 -4.78
CA LEU A 133 2.32 -18.34 -4.02
C LEU A 133 2.45 -18.14 -2.51
N LYS A 134 3.69 -18.10 -1.98
CA LYS A 134 3.93 -17.82 -0.55
C LYS A 134 3.42 -16.43 -0.15
N VAL A 135 3.60 -15.44 -1.00
CA VAL A 135 3.09 -14.07 -0.77
C VAL A 135 1.56 -14.07 -0.67
N ILE A 136 0.87 -14.74 -1.60
CA ILE A 136 -0.60 -14.85 -1.56
C ILE A 136 -1.07 -15.59 -0.30
N ILE A 137 -0.41 -16.67 0.11
CA ILE A 137 -0.73 -17.37 1.37
C ILE A 137 -0.55 -16.44 2.57
N THR A 138 0.50 -15.64 2.59
CA THR A 138 0.74 -14.66 3.65
C THR A 138 -0.35 -13.57 3.66
N ALA A 139 -0.74 -13.07 2.49
CA ALA A 139 -1.83 -12.10 2.34
C ALA A 139 -3.16 -12.66 2.87
N ILE A 140 -3.49 -13.93 2.55
CA ILE A 140 -4.68 -14.62 3.08
C ILE A 140 -4.65 -14.66 4.62
N LYS A 141 -3.48 -14.98 5.21
CA LYS A 141 -3.32 -15.00 6.67
C LYS A 141 -3.56 -13.60 7.26
N GLN A 142 -2.91 -12.58 6.72
CA GLN A 142 -3.06 -11.18 7.18
C GLN A 142 -4.52 -10.72 7.13
N VAL A 143 -5.24 -11.01 6.04
CA VAL A 143 -6.65 -10.63 5.90
C VAL A 143 -7.51 -11.34 6.95
N ARG A 144 -7.29 -12.62 7.23
CA ARG A 144 -7.98 -13.36 8.31
C ARG A 144 -7.69 -12.80 9.71
N GLU A 145 -6.52 -12.20 9.89
CA GLU A 145 -6.11 -11.54 11.14
C GLU A 145 -6.60 -10.08 11.22
N GLY A 146 -7.43 -9.64 10.25
CA GLY A 146 -8.04 -8.31 10.22
C GLY A 146 -7.15 -7.20 9.69
N GLN A 147 -6.05 -7.53 8.99
CA GLN A 147 -5.22 -6.56 8.27
C GLN A 147 -5.60 -6.56 6.80
N SER A 148 -5.88 -5.39 6.25
CA SER A 148 -6.24 -5.26 4.84
C SER A 148 -5.04 -5.35 3.91
N ILE A 149 -5.29 -5.79 2.68
CA ILE A 149 -4.29 -5.87 1.61
C ILE A 149 -4.77 -5.09 0.39
N TRP A 150 -3.88 -4.32 -0.20
CA TRP A 150 -4.10 -3.67 -1.50
C TRP A 150 -3.28 -4.36 -2.57
N ILE A 151 -3.92 -4.70 -3.68
CA ILE A 151 -3.28 -5.31 -4.84
C ILE A 151 -3.66 -4.58 -6.13
N TYR A 152 -2.69 -4.47 -7.02
CA TYR A 152 -2.89 -4.07 -8.41
C TYR A 152 -2.78 -5.33 -9.28
N PRO A 153 -3.91 -5.95 -9.70
CA PRO A 153 -3.89 -7.27 -10.33
C PRO A 153 -3.26 -7.28 -11.73
N GLU A 154 -3.14 -6.13 -12.37
CA GLU A 154 -2.37 -5.96 -13.60
C GLU A 154 -0.90 -6.40 -13.44
N GLY A 155 -0.38 -6.23 -12.24
CA GLY A 155 1.00 -6.58 -11.93
C GLY A 155 2.03 -5.59 -12.48
N THR A 156 1.63 -4.61 -13.26
CA THR A 156 2.45 -3.50 -13.76
C THR A 156 1.59 -2.25 -13.87
N ARG A 157 2.19 -1.11 -14.19
CA ARG A 157 1.44 0.09 -14.54
C ARG A 157 1.02 -0.01 -16.00
N SER A 158 -0.25 0.25 -16.28
CA SER A 158 -0.75 0.36 -17.63
C SER A 158 -0.24 1.64 -18.30
N GLU A 159 0.10 1.56 -19.57
CA GLU A 159 0.63 2.68 -20.38
C GLU A 159 -0.41 3.19 -21.39
N GLY A 160 -1.64 2.68 -21.33
CA GLY A 160 -2.72 3.05 -22.24
C GLY A 160 -3.12 4.53 -22.15
N ALA A 161 -3.78 5.03 -23.19
CA ALA A 161 -4.16 6.44 -23.29
C ALA A 161 -5.24 6.84 -22.28
N THR A 162 -6.13 5.91 -21.92
CA THR A 162 -7.26 6.15 -21.01
C THR A 162 -7.20 5.25 -19.77
N ALA A 163 -8.01 5.56 -18.77
CA ALA A 163 -8.12 4.73 -17.56
C ALA A 163 -8.76 3.34 -17.84
N LEU A 164 -9.39 3.16 -18.99
CA LEU A 164 -9.99 1.89 -19.41
C LEU A 164 -8.99 0.98 -20.12
N ASP A 165 -7.85 1.50 -20.54
CA ASP A 165 -6.77 0.74 -21.18
C ASP A 165 -5.92 0.03 -20.09
N MET A 166 -6.53 -0.93 -19.41
CA MET A 166 -5.91 -1.69 -18.34
C MET A 166 -5.19 -2.94 -18.90
N GLU A 167 -4.13 -3.35 -18.24
CA GLU A 167 -3.51 -4.65 -18.49
C GLU A 167 -4.41 -5.80 -17.98
N THR A 168 -4.19 -6.99 -18.51
CA THR A 168 -4.95 -8.18 -18.09
C THR A 168 -4.76 -8.46 -16.60
N PHE A 169 -5.86 -8.58 -15.88
CA PHE A 169 -5.86 -8.92 -14.46
C PHE A 169 -5.42 -10.37 -14.23
N LYS A 170 -4.47 -10.56 -13.33
CA LYS A 170 -3.97 -11.88 -12.97
C LYS A 170 -4.90 -12.52 -11.95
N GLU A 171 -5.52 -13.64 -12.31
CA GLU A 171 -6.48 -14.37 -11.47
C GLU A 171 -5.96 -14.71 -10.08
N GLY A 172 -4.66 -14.99 -9.95
CA GLY A 172 -4.01 -15.25 -8.67
C GLY A 172 -4.19 -14.13 -7.63
N SER A 173 -4.42 -12.90 -8.08
CA SER A 173 -4.67 -11.74 -7.22
C SER A 173 -5.97 -11.87 -6.42
N PHE A 174 -6.98 -12.52 -6.97
CA PHE A 174 -8.30 -12.68 -6.34
C PHE A 174 -8.38 -13.89 -5.41
N LYS A 175 -7.35 -14.76 -5.37
CA LYS A 175 -7.30 -15.90 -4.44
C LYS A 175 -7.38 -15.49 -2.97
N VAL A 176 -6.96 -14.26 -2.65
CA VAL A 176 -7.12 -13.73 -1.29
C VAL A 176 -8.59 -13.65 -0.92
N ALA A 177 -9.42 -12.98 -1.75
CA ALA A 177 -10.86 -12.88 -1.49
C ALA A 177 -11.55 -14.24 -1.54
N GLU A 178 -11.23 -15.08 -2.55
CA GLU A 178 -11.80 -16.44 -2.68
C GLU A 178 -11.57 -17.29 -1.41
N LYS A 179 -10.38 -17.21 -0.81
CA LYS A 179 -10.01 -18.05 0.34
C LYS A 179 -10.38 -17.46 1.69
N THR A 180 -10.65 -16.17 1.77
CA THR A 180 -11.01 -15.51 3.03
C THR A 180 -12.50 -15.20 3.12
N GLY A 181 -13.19 -15.04 2.00
CA GLY A 181 -14.55 -14.52 1.94
C GLY A 181 -14.64 -13.04 2.28
N CYS A 182 -13.50 -12.30 2.33
CA CYS A 182 -13.49 -10.86 2.62
C CYS A 182 -14.14 -10.04 1.51
N LYS A 183 -14.58 -8.85 1.87
CA LYS A 183 -15.02 -7.84 0.92
C LYS A 183 -13.84 -7.26 0.18
#